data_cc1026239898dd89048868a8dcc8d95d
#
_entry.id   cc1026239898dd89048868a8dcc8d95d
#
_cell.length_a   1.000
_cell.length_b   1.000
_cell.length_c   1.000
_cell.angle_alpha   90.00
_cell.angle_beta   90.00
_cell.angle_gamma   90.00
#
_symmetry.space_group_name_H-M   'P 1'
#
loop_
_entity.id
_entity.type
_entity.pdbx_description
1 polymer ?
#
loop_
_entity_poly.entity_id
_entity_poly.type
_entity_poly.pdbx_seq_one_letter_code
_entity_poly.pdbx_strand_id
1 'polypeptide(L)'
;MTKAFSIFGSGSKPQLGPFEQQVLQDLWSHGSATVRELLADGKIHQAYTTVMTTMDRLYKKGLLDRVAEGRAFRYTPRHTPEELQRNTALESIRQLLGSGDASSLPLSYLVEALSTHDAQLLDELQLLVERKRRELQSREVRNQEVRNQENKARDSRARERR
;
A
#
# COMPACT_ATOMS: atom_id res chain seq x y z
N MET A 1 4.55 -13.90 15.42
CA MET A 1 5.56 -12.84 15.13
C MET A 1 5.48 -12.50 13.65
N THR A 2 4.63 -11.58 13.29
CA THR A 2 4.44 -11.14 11.89
C THR A 2 5.43 -10.01 11.62
N LYS A 3 6.53 -10.29 10.94
CA LYS A 3 7.42 -9.26 10.42
C LYS A 3 6.64 -8.43 9.40
N ALA A 4 6.30 -7.21 9.77
CA ALA A 4 5.90 -6.18 8.81
C ALA A 4 7.10 -5.89 7.91
N PHE A 5 7.16 -6.59 6.79
CA PHE A 5 8.16 -6.34 5.75
C PHE A 5 7.73 -5.05 5.07
N SER A 6 8.54 -4.00 5.24
CA SER A 6 8.38 -2.73 4.50
C SER A 6 8.57 -3.03 3.02
N ILE A 7 7.47 -3.09 2.27
CA ILE A 7 7.44 -3.56 0.88
C ILE A 7 7.95 -2.50 -0.10
N PHE A 8 8.10 -1.25 0.37
CA PHE A 8 8.66 -0.17 -0.43
C PHE A 8 9.90 0.40 0.26
N GLY A 9 11.08 -0.05 -0.21
CA GLY A 9 12.30 0.71 -0.02
C GLY A 9 12.10 2.13 -0.56
N SER A 10 12.58 3.12 0.18
CA SER A 10 12.60 4.54 -0.15
C SER A 10 13.07 4.75 -1.60
N GLY A 11 12.16 4.95 -2.53
CA GLY A 11 12.46 5.19 -3.94
C GLY A 11 11.18 5.16 -4.77
N SER A 12 10.90 6.25 -5.47
CA SER A 12 9.91 6.51 -6.53
C SER A 12 8.91 5.38 -6.85
N LYS A 13 7.64 5.76 -6.96
CA LYS A 13 6.52 4.92 -7.44
C LYS A 13 7.01 3.90 -8.47
N PRO A 14 6.63 2.62 -8.38
CA PRO A 14 6.71 1.75 -9.53
C PRO A 14 5.69 2.26 -10.56
N GLN A 15 6.09 3.23 -11.39
CA GLN A 15 5.30 3.61 -12.54
C GLN A 15 5.18 2.37 -13.42
N LEU A 16 3.96 1.83 -13.49
CA LEU A 16 3.65 0.73 -14.38
C LEU A 16 3.49 1.29 -15.79
N GLY A 17 4.29 0.79 -16.70
CA GLY A 17 4.07 1.05 -18.12
C GLY A 17 2.75 0.43 -18.60
N PRO A 18 2.19 0.90 -19.73
CA PRO A 18 0.90 0.40 -20.23
C PRO A 18 0.87 -1.12 -20.39
N PHE A 19 1.95 -1.71 -20.88
CA PHE A 19 2.04 -3.15 -21.05
C PHE A 19 2.21 -3.92 -19.73
N GLU A 20 2.90 -3.36 -18.75
CA GLU A 20 2.97 -3.92 -17.40
C GLU A 20 1.59 -3.96 -16.73
N GLN A 21 0.77 -2.92 -16.93
CA GLN A 21 -0.61 -2.87 -16.45
C GLN A 21 -1.46 -3.94 -17.11
N GLN A 22 -1.37 -4.10 -18.42
CA GLN A 22 -2.09 -5.12 -19.16
C GLN A 22 -1.75 -6.53 -18.65
N VAL A 23 -0.47 -6.87 -18.54
CA VAL A 23 0.00 -8.17 -18.03
C VAL A 23 -0.51 -8.42 -16.61
N LEU A 24 -0.48 -7.41 -15.74
CA LEU A 24 -0.95 -7.53 -14.37
C LEU A 24 -2.46 -7.74 -14.31
N GLN A 25 -3.23 -7.06 -15.17
CA GLN A 25 -4.67 -7.20 -15.26
C GLN A 25 -5.09 -8.59 -15.74
N ASP A 26 -4.39 -9.15 -16.71
CA ASP A 26 -4.62 -10.52 -17.16
C ASP A 26 -4.27 -11.53 -16.06
N LEU A 27 -3.18 -11.32 -15.33
CA LEU A 27 -2.83 -12.16 -14.18
C LEU A 27 -3.89 -12.14 -13.09
N TRP A 28 -4.50 -10.99 -12.80
CA TRP A 28 -5.60 -10.94 -11.82
C TRP A 28 -6.80 -11.75 -12.22
N SER A 29 -7.13 -11.78 -13.51
CA SER A 29 -8.24 -12.61 -14.00
C SER A 29 -7.97 -14.12 -13.95
N HIS A 30 -6.68 -14.52 -13.97
CA HIS A 30 -6.26 -15.92 -13.87
C HIS A 30 -5.92 -16.38 -12.44
N GLY A 31 -5.67 -15.45 -11.53
CA GLY A 31 -5.13 -15.71 -10.20
C GLY A 31 -3.64 -16.06 -10.21
N SER A 32 -3.21 -16.97 -11.11
CA SER A 32 -1.79 -17.29 -11.35
C SER A 32 -1.61 -17.85 -12.75
N ALA A 33 -0.49 -17.56 -13.39
CA ALA A 33 -0.19 -18.08 -14.73
C ALA A 33 1.32 -18.16 -15.02
N THR A 34 1.67 -19.05 -15.94
CA THR A 34 2.95 -19.03 -16.65
C THR A 34 2.88 -18.10 -17.87
N VAL A 35 4.03 -17.73 -18.42
CA VAL A 35 4.07 -16.91 -19.66
C VAL A 35 3.32 -17.58 -20.81
N ARG A 36 3.38 -18.90 -20.92
CA ARG A 36 2.70 -19.65 -21.97
C ARG A 36 1.18 -19.60 -21.83
N GLU A 37 0.68 -19.72 -20.62
CA GLU A 37 -0.75 -19.64 -20.34
C GLU A 37 -1.31 -18.25 -20.66
N LEU A 38 -0.64 -17.18 -20.28
CA LEU A 38 -1.05 -15.82 -20.64
C LEU A 38 -1.10 -15.58 -22.15
N LEU A 39 -0.14 -16.13 -22.89
CA LEU A 39 -0.13 -16.01 -24.34
C LEU A 39 -1.19 -16.89 -25.01
N ALA A 40 -1.54 -18.03 -24.41
CA ALA A 40 -2.56 -18.93 -24.95
C ALA A 40 -3.97 -18.31 -24.92
N ASP A 41 -4.25 -17.37 -24.02
CA ASP A 41 -5.51 -16.64 -23.94
C ASP A 41 -5.77 -15.70 -25.13
N GLY A 42 -4.73 -15.39 -25.91
CA GLY A 42 -4.86 -14.55 -27.10
C GLY A 42 -5.12 -13.06 -26.84
N LYS A 43 -5.14 -12.61 -25.58
CA LYS A 43 -5.29 -11.18 -25.20
C LYS A 43 -3.99 -10.41 -25.33
N ILE A 44 -2.87 -11.10 -25.18
CA ILE A 44 -1.52 -10.56 -25.28
C ILE A 44 -0.92 -11.00 -26.61
N HIS A 45 -0.61 -10.03 -27.47
CA HIS A 45 -0.07 -10.27 -28.81
C HIS A 45 1.47 -10.09 -28.91
N GLN A 46 2.13 -9.81 -27.78
CA GLN A 46 3.57 -9.59 -27.73
C GLN A 46 4.34 -10.92 -27.76
N ALA A 47 5.61 -10.83 -28.19
CA ALA A 47 6.51 -11.98 -28.22
C ALA A 47 6.71 -12.58 -26.80
N TYR A 48 6.91 -13.89 -26.74
CA TYR A 48 7.17 -14.62 -25.48
C TYR A 48 8.25 -13.96 -24.62
N THR A 49 9.36 -13.56 -25.22
CA THR A 49 10.48 -12.90 -24.52
C THR A 49 10.07 -11.56 -23.90
N THR A 50 9.20 -10.82 -24.57
CA THR A 50 8.70 -9.53 -24.07
C THR A 50 7.82 -9.75 -22.83
N VAL A 51 6.89 -10.70 -22.89
CA VAL A 51 6.01 -11.04 -21.76
C VAL A 51 6.84 -11.57 -20.59
N MET A 52 7.78 -12.47 -20.85
CA MET A 52 8.70 -13.03 -19.84
C MET A 52 9.49 -11.92 -19.13
N THR A 53 10.07 -11.00 -19.89
CA THR A 53 10.84 -9.88 -19.33
C THR A 53 9.95 -8.94 -18.51
N THR A 54 8.71 -8.72 -18.95
CA THR A 54 7.74 -7.90 -18.22
C THR A 54 7.33 -8.54 -16.91
N MET A 55 7.04 -9.85 -16.90
CA MET A 55 6.72 -10.58 -15.66
C MET A 55 7.91 -10.60 -14.68
N ASP A 56 9.14 -10.74 -15.17
CA ASP A 56 10.35 -10.66 -14.34
C ASP A 56 10.54 -9.25 -13.74
N ARG A 57 10.22 -8.20 -14.51
CA ARG A 57 10.23 -6.81 -14.01
C ARG A 57 9.16 -6.59 -12.93
N LEU A 58 7.94 -7.07 -13.14
CA LEU A 58 6.86 -7.00 -12.15
C LEU A 58 7.22 -7.76 -10.86
N TYR A 59 7.87 -8.92 -10.98
CA TYR A 59 8.41 -9.65 -9.83
C TYR A 59 9.49 -8.84 -9.10
N LYS A 60 10.44 -8.26 -9.81
CA LYS A 60 11.50 -7.39 -9.23
C LYS A 60 10.93 -6.12 -8.59
N LYS A 61 9.84 -5.59 -9.13
CA LYS A 61 9.07 -4.48 -8.52
C LYS A 61 8.26 -4.91 -7.29
N GLY A 62 8.23 -6.21 -6.93
CA GLY A 62 7.51 -6.74 -5.78
C GLY A 62 5.99 -6.83 -5.98
N LEU A 63 5.51 -6.79 -7.22
CA LEU A 63 4.09 -6.88 -7.56
C LEU A 63 3.64 -8.31 -7.82
N LEU A 64 4.57 -9.21 -8.13
CA LEU A 64 4.33 -10.63 -8.34
C LEU A 64 5.19 -11.46 -7.38
N ASP A 65 4.68 -12.64 -7.04
CA ASP A 65 5.44 -13.77 -6.55
C ASP A 65 5.69 -14.74 -7.70
N ARG A 66 6.72 -15.58 -7.58
CA ARG A 66 6.97 -16.64 -8.56
C ARG A 66 7.42 -17.92 -7.89
N VAL A 67 6.97 -19.04 -8.45
CA VAL A 67 7.38 -20.39 -8.06
C VAL A 67 7.87 -21.13 -9.30
N ALA A 68 8.95 -21.89 -9.16
CA ALA A 68 9.47 -22.71 -10.26
C ALA A 68 8.50 -23.85 -10.55
N GLU A 69 8.12 -24.02 -11.81
CA GLU A 69 7.26 -25.08 -12.33
C GLU A 69 7.94 -25.72 -13.55
N GLY A 70 8.64 -26.79 -13.30
CA GLY A 70 9.49 -27.45 -14.32
C GLY A 70 10.58 -26.51 -14.85
N ARG A 71 10.51 -26.17 -16.16
CA ARG A 71 11.45 -25.25 -16.82
C ARG A 71 10.92 -23.81 -16.90
N ALA A 72 9.77 -23.53 -16.32
CA ALA A 72 9.12 -22.23 -16.33
C ALA A 72 8.94 -21.70 -14.91
N PHE A 73 8.49 -20.47 -14.80
CA PHE A 73 7.98 -19.89 -13.56
C PHE A 73 6.47 -19.67 -13.68
N ARG A 74 5.75 -20.02 -12.62
CA ARG A 74 4.36 -19.61 -12.40
C ARG A 74 4.37 -18.34 -11.55
N TYR A 75 3.68 -17.31 -12.01
CA TYR A 75 3.60 -16.02 -11.36
C TYR A 75 2.22 -15.82 -10.76
N THR A 76 2.19 -15.22 -9.56
CA THR A 76 0.97 -14.91 -8.82
C THR A 76 1.00 -13.45 -8.39
N PRO A 77 -0.07 -12.65 -8.61
CA PRO A 77 -0.14 -11.29 -8.08
C PRO A 77 -0.05 -11.28 -6.55
N ARG A 78 0.75 -10.36 -5.99
CA ARG A 78 0.86 -10.16 -4.52
C ARG A 78 -0.30 -9.40 -3.93
N HIS A 79 -0.90 -8.54 -4.73
CA HIS A 79 -1.94 -7.60 -4.32
C HIS A 79 -3.13 -7.74 -5.24
N THR A 80 -4.33 -7.53 -4.69
CA THR A 80 -5.52 -7.34 -5.50
C THR A 80 -5.47 -5.99 -6.23
N PRO A 81 -6.28 -5.76 -7.27
CA PRO A 81 -6.40 -4.46 -7.92
C PRO A 81 -6.69 -3.33 -6.92
N GLU A 82 -7.62 -3.57 -5.98
CA GLU A 82 -8.07 -2.61 -4.97
C GLU A 82 -6.95 -2.30 -3.98
N GLU A 83 -6.20 -3.31 -3.53
CA GLU A 83 -5.06 -3.13 -2.64
C GLU A 83 -3.95 -2.33 -3.32
N LEU A 84 -3.64 -2.63 -4.59
CA LEU A 84 -2.63 -1.89 -5.33
C LEU A 84 -3.04 -0.43 -5.52
N GLN A 85 -4.30 -0.18 -5.90
CA GLN A 85 -4.84 1.17 -6.05
C GLN A 85 -4.79 1.95 -4.73
N ARG A 86 -5.21 1.32 -3.63
CA ARG A 86 -5.15 1.93 -2.28
C ARG A 86 -3.73 2.28 -1.87
N ASN A 87 -2.79 1.35 -2.05
CA ASN A 87 -1.39 1.56 -1.70
C ASN A 87 -0.77 2.70 -2.53
N THR A 88 -1.09 2.76 -3.82
CA THR A 88 -0.63 3.84 -4.71
C THR A 88 -1.21 5.20 -4.29
N ALA A 89 -2.49 5.26 -3.96
CA ALA A 89 -3.13 6.47 -3.48
C ALA A 89 -2.53 6.95 -2.15
N LEU A 90 -2.37 6.05 -1.17
CA LEU A 90 -1.75 6.37 0.12
C LEU A 90 -0.32 6.89 -0.03
N GLU A 91 0.47 6.27 -0.90
CA GLU A 91 1.84 6.72 -1.14
C GLU A 91 1.88 8.09 -1.82
N SER A 92 0.96 8.37 -2.75
CA SER A 92 0.83 9.69 -3.39
C SER A 92 0.49 10.77 -2.35
N ILE A 93 -0.43 10.46 -1.45
CA ILE A 93 -0.81 11.37 -0.35
C ILE A 93 0.38 11.59 0.59
N ARG A 94 1.11 10.52 0.97
CA ARG A 94 2.31 10.63 1.80
C ARG A 94 3.39 11.51 1.18
N GLN A 95 3.63 11.36 -0.12
CA GLN A 95 4.60 12.20 -0.84
C GLN A 95 4.18 13.67 -0.84
N LEU A 96 2.90 13.96 -1.01
CA LEU A 96 2.36 15.32 -0.93
C LEU A 96 2.49 15.92 0.49
N LEU A 97 2.28 15.10 1.53
CA LEU A 97 2.36 15.54 2.93
C LEU A 97 3.78 15.51 3.49
N GLY A 98 4.67 14.67 2.93
CA GLY A 98 6.02 14.41 3.46
C GLY A 98 7.12 15.32 2.92
N SER A 99 6.85 16.21 2.00
CA SER A 99 7.81 17.19 1.48
C SER A 99 7.97 18.39 2.40
N GLY A 100 8.31 18.13 3.65
CA GLY A 100 9.11 18.91 4.61
C GLY A 100 8.68 20.30 5.04
N ASP A 101 7.91 21.02 4.31
CA ASP A 101 7.28 22.26 4.75
C ASP A 101 5.79 22.00 4.96
N ALA A 102 5.39 21.88 6.22
CA ALA A 102 4.00 21.74 6.66
C ALA A 102 3.21 23.04 6.39
N SER A 103 3.40 23.61 5.19
CA SER A 103 2.54 24.68 4.72
C SER A 103 1.16 24.09 4.41
N SER A 104 0.12 24.76 4.84
CA SER A 104 -1.29 24.43 4.64
C SER A 104 -1.71 24.28 3.16
N LEU A 105 -0.81 24.60 2.23
CA LEU A 105 -1.02 24.62 0.79
C LEU A 105 -1.50 23.29 0.19
N PRO A 106 -0.84 22.14 0.43
CA PRO A 106 -1.28 20.86 -0.17
C PRO A 106 -2.66 20.43 0.32
N LEU A 107 -3.01 20.70 1.57
CA LEU A 107 -4.31 20.34 2.14
C LEU A 107 -5.42 21.27 1.63
N SER A 108 -5.15 22.57 1.48
CA SER A 108 -6.12 23.51 0.91
C SER A 108 -6.45 23.17 -0.54
N TYR A 109 -5.46 22.85 -1.36
CA TYR A 109 -5.69 22.39 -2.73
C TYR A 109 -6.48 21.08 -2.81
N LEU A 110 -6.25 20.15 -1.87
CA LEU A 110 -7.04 18.92 -1.79
C LEU A 110 -8.50 19.22 -1.49
N VAL A 111 -8.76 20.09 -0.52
CA VAL A 111 -10.12 20.53 -0.16
C VAL A 111 -10.78 21.29 -1.32
N GLU A 112 -10.04 22.18 -1.99
CA GLU A 112 -10.51 22.92 -3.17
C GLU A 112 -10.88 21.97 -4.32
N ALA A 113 -10.02 20.98 -4.62
CA ALA A 113 -10.27 19.96 -5.64
C ALA A 113 -11.51 19.12 -5.35
N LEU A 114 -11.78 18.80 -4.09
CA LEU A 114 -13.00 18.10 -3.68
C LEU A 114 -14.23 18.99 -3.79
N SER A 115 -14.15 20.25 -3.38
CA SER A 115 -15.28 21.18 -3.38
C SER A 115 -15.79 21.53 -4.79
N THR A 116 -14.93 21.48 -5.81
CA THR A 116 -15.30 21.73 -7.20
C THR A 116 -16.07 20.56 -7.85
N HIS A 117 -16.01 19.36 -7.27
CA HIS A 117 -16.61 18.16 -7.88
C HIS A 117 -17.86 17.68 -7.17
N ASP A 118 -17.91 17.73 -5.84
CA ASP A 118 -19.06 17.25 -5.07
C ASP A 118 -19.00 17.72 -3.60
N ALA A 119 -19.98 18.50 -3.18
CA ALA A 119 -20.10 18.95 -1.79
C ALA A 119 -20.29 17.76 -0.82
N GLN A 120 -20.89 16.66 -1.26
CA GLN A 120 -21.11 15.47 -0.44
C GLN A 120 -19.78 14.80 -0.04
N LEU A 121 -18.75 14.88 -0.91
CA LEU A 121 -17.41 14.36 -0.58
C LEU A 121 -16.75 15.14 0.56
N LEU A 122 -17.03 16.42 0.70
CA LEU A 122 -16.53 17.22 1.83
C LEU A 122 -17.18 16.79 3.15
N ASP A 123 -18.47 16.53 3.16
CA ASP A 123 -19.19 16.06 4.33
C ASP A 123 -18.68 14.66 4.74
N GLU A 124 -18.48 13.78 3.79
CA GLU A 124 -17.90 12.45 4.03
C GLU A 124 -16.48 12.54 4.59
N LEU A 125 -15.63 13.41 4.02
CA LEU A 125 -14.28 13.68 4.49
C LEU A 125 -14.30 14.19 5.93
N GLN A 126 -15.19 15.11 6.27
CA GLN A 126 -15.34 15.63 7.63
C GLN A 126 -15.67 14.50 8.61
N LEU A 127 -16.64 13.64 8.29
CA LEU A 127 -17.00 12.49 9.12
C LEU A 127 -15.82 11.51 9.32
N LEU A 128 -15.05 11.27 8.27
CA LEU A 128 -13.87 10.41 8.34
C LEU A 128 -12.78 11.01 9.23
N VAL A 129 -12.52 12.32 9.10
CA VAL A 129 -11.55 13.05 9.93
C VAL A 129 -11.96 13.02 11.40
N GLU A 130 -13.23 13.27 11.73
CA GLU A 130 -13.73 13.22 13.10
C GLU A 130 -13.61 11.82 13.70
N ARG A 131 -13.96 10.78 12.93
CA ARG A 131 -13.79 9.39 13.34
C ARG A 131 -12.32 9.09 13.66
N LYS A 132 -11.42 9.53 12.79
CA LYS A 132 -9.98 9.31 12.95
C LYS A 132 -9.39 10.05 14.15
N ARG A 133 -9.85 11.27 14.41
CA ARG A 133 -9.46 12.03 15.61
C ARG A 133 -9.87 11.30 16.88
N ARG A 134 -11.11 10.78 16.97
CA ARG A 134 -11.58 10.00 18.11
C ARG A 134 -10.76 8.73 18.34
N GLU A 135 -10.43 8.01 17.25
CA GLU A 135 -9.55 6.82 17.34
C GLU A 135 -8.17 7.17 17.90
N LEU A 136 -7.56 8.27 17.43
CA LEU A 136 -6.24 8.70 17.88
C LEU A 136 -6.25 9.12 19.35
N GLN A 137 -7.24 9.89 19.78
CA GLN A 137 -7.43 10.27 21.19
C GLN A 137 -7.59 9.04 22.08
N SER A 138 -8.40 8.09 21.67
CA SER A 138 -8.60 6.83 22.45
C SER A 138 -7.30 6.01 22.56
N ARG A 139 -6.45 6.04 21.51
CA ARG A 139 -5.13 5.39 21.55
C ARG A 139 -4.15 6.11 22.46
N GLU A 140 -4.15 7.44 22.46
CA GLU A 140 -3.29 8.24 23.33
C GLU A 140 -3.63 8.03 24.82
N VAL A 141 -4.92 8.07 25.15
CA VAL A 141 -5.39 7.80 26.52
C VAL A 141 -4.95 6.40 26.98
N ARG A 142 -5.16 5.39 26.15
CA ARG A 142 -4.77 4.00 26.47
C ARG A 142 -3.25 3.87 26.65
N ASN A 143 -2.45 4.52 25.80
CA ASN A 143 -1.00 4.50 25.92
C ASN A 143 -0.51 5.21 27.17
N GLN A 144 -1.21 6.27 27.59
CA GLN A 144 -0.90 7.02 28.79
C GLN A 144 -1.24 6.22 30.06
N GLU A 145 -2.35 5.48 30.05
CA GLU A 145 -2.73 4.57 31.13
C GLU A 145 -1.69 3.45 31.31
N VAL A 146 -1.25 2.82 30.21
CA VAL A 146 -0.23 1.78 30.25
C VAL A 146 1.09 2.31 30.82
N ARG A 147 1.54 3.48 30.38
CA ARG A 147 2.76 4.13 30.93
C ARG A 147 2.63 4.44 32.42
N ASN A 148 1.47 4.91 32.85
CA ASN A 148 1.21 5.20 34.26
C ASN A 148 1.21 3.92 35.13
N GLN A 149 0.67 2.81 34.61
CA GLN A 149 0.73 1.52 35.28
C GLN A 149 2.16 0.97 35.37
N GLU A 150 2.93 1.07 34.30
CA GLU A 150 4.33 0.66 34.30
C GLU A 150 5.18 1.47 35.29
N ASN A 151 4.96 2.78 35.36
CA ASN A 151 5.67 3.66 36.29
C ASN A 151 5.30 3.31 37.75
N LYS A 152 4.01 3.10 38.05
CA LYS A 152 3.57 2.65 39.39
C LYS A 152 4.21 1.31 39.77
N ALA A 153 4.26 0.36 38.86
CA ALA A 153 4.87 -0.93 39.11
C ALA A 153 6.40 -0.85 39.33
N ARG A 154 7.07 0.09 38.65
CA ARG A 154 8.50 0.38 38.86
C ARG A 154 8.76 0.99 40.23
N ASP A 155 7.96 1.95 40.65
CA ASP A 155 8.06 2.61 41.95
C ASP A 155 7.80 1.64 43.10
N SER A 156 6.83 0.75 42.97
CA SER A 156 6.53 -0.29 43.97
C SER A 156 7.71 -1.25 44.16
N ARG A 157 8.30 -1.75 43.05
CA ARG A 157 9.49 -2.61 43.08
C ARG A 157 10.74 -1.92 43.62
N ALA A 158 10.87 -0.61 43.41
CA ALA A 158 11.98 0.17 43.97
C ALA A 158 11.86 0.37 45.49
N ARG A 159 10.63 0.43 46.03
CA ARG A 159 10.36 0.53 47.47
C ARG A 159 10.58 -0.79 48.22
N GLU A 160 10.28 -1.94 47.57
CA GLU A 160 10.50 -3.28 48.15
C GLU A 160 11.99 -3.68 48.24
N ARG A 161 12.87 -2.99 47.52
CA ARG A 161 14.31 -3.26 47.54
C ARG A 161 15.10 -2.38 48.50
N ARG A 162 14.44 -1.54 49.30
CA ARG A 162 15.05 -0.71 50.35
C ARG A 162 14.72 -1.20 51.73
#